data_8796bfc6fc6eb76a57b7b073997b8450
#
_entry.id   8796bfc6fc6eb76a57b7b073997b8450
#
_cell.length_a   1.000
_cell.length_b   1.000
_cell.length_c   1.000
_cell.angle_alpha   90.00
_cell.angle_beta   90.00
_cell.angle_gamma   90.00
#
_symmetry.space_group_name_H-M   'P 1'
#
loop_
_entity.id
_entity.type
_entity.pdbx_description
1 polymer ?
#
loop_
_entity_poly.entity_id
_entity_poly.type
_entity_poly.pdbx_seq_one_letter_code
_entity_poly.pdbx_strand_id
1 'polypeptide(L)'
;MNLPAPRRSLDQKNCRYVPHILLVPQTSELAMKSSDATLHTIHMDGAASFNLPFPFTDRVITRRMDTPGLINLRCNGGHVWMNAEMMVVPHPYYAVTDQNGGFELSDVPPGDYEVVAWHEGWHVLGRENAVDVFSQKTVQSAIFSEPRTWEKTVNVNAGETALVNFVISQK
;
A
#
# COMPACT_ATOMS: atom_id res chain seq x y z
N MET A 1 6.48 -25.48 14.17
CA MET A 1 5.42 -25.47 13.13
C MET A 1 5.51 -24.13 12.41
N ASN A 2 5.95 -24.13 11.14
CA ASN A 2 5.89 -22.93 10.34
C ASN A 2 4.42 -22.72 9.94
N LEU A 3 3.75 -21.80 10.59
CA LEU A 3 2.45 -21.33 10.10
C LEU A 3 2.70 -20.69 8.72
N PRO A 4 1.89 -21.03 7.70
CA PRO A 4 2.01 -20.35 6.41
C PRO A 4 1.82 -18.86 6.64
N ALA A 5 2.71 -18.05 6.06
CA ALA A 5 2.61 -16.59 6.14
C ALA A 5 1.20 -16.15 5.72
N PRO A 6 0.57 -15.20 6.43
CA PRO A 6 -0.79 -14.78 6.10
C PRO A 6 -0.80 -14.27 4.66
N ARG A 7 -1.67 -14.86 3.83
CA ARG A 7 -1.86 -14.39 2.44
C ARG A 7 -2.37 -12.96 2.49
N ARG A 8 -1.57 -12.05 1.98
CA ARG A 8 -2.01 -10.68 1.76
C ARG A 8 -2.81 -10.64 0.46
N SER A 9 -3.86 -9.85 0.43
CA SER A 9 -4.73 -9.74 -0.74
C SER A 9 -4.95 -8.29 -1.13
N LEU A 10 -4.95 -8.06 -2.43
CA LEU A 10 -5.33 -6.80 -3.07
C LEU A 10 -6.51 -7.06 -3.99
N ASP A 11 -7.61 -6.37 -3.77
CA ASP A 11 -8.81 -6.47 -4.60
C ASP A 11 -9.03 -5.17 -5.37
N GLN A 12 -9.60 -5.27 -6.55
CA GLN A 12 -10.11 -4.14 -7.34
C GLN A 12 -11.64 -4.21 -7.24
N LYS A 13 -12.22 -3.30 -6.45
CA LYS A 13 -13.64 -3.31 -6.14
C LYS A 13 -14.22 -1.90 -6.14
N ASN A 14 -15.34 -1.72 -6.85
CA ASN A 14 -16.00 -0.43 -7.04
C ASN A 14 -15.04 0.61 -7.65
N CYS A 15 -14.22 0.20 -8.63
CA CYS A 15 -13.18 1.01 -9.26
C CYS A 15 -12.21 1.63 -8.25
N ARG A 16 -11.77 0.86 -7.25
CA ARG A 16 -10.76 1.21 -6.23
C ARG A 16 -9.90 0.00 -5.93
N TYR A 17 -8.67 0.24 -5.50
CA TYR A 17 -7.86 -0.78 -4.84
C TYR A 17 -8.25 -0.90 -3.37
N VAL A 18 -8.41 -2.13 -2.90
CA VAL A 18 -8.79 -2.45 -1.51
C VAL A 18 -7.84 -3.50 -0.95
N PRO A 19 -7.08 -3.20 0.10
CA PRO A 19 -7.00 -1.90 0.77
C PRO A 19 -6.25 -0.84 -0.06
N HIS A 20 -6.39 0.43 0.31
CA HIS A 20 -5.69 1.56 -0.32
C HIS A 20 -4.21 1.60 0.10
N ILE A 21 -3.92 1.34 1.36
CA ILE A 21 -2.55 1.16 1.89
C ILE A 21 -2.37 -0.30 2.27
N LEU A 22 -1.35 -0.95 1.72
CA LEU A 22 -1.07 -2.36 1.94
C LEU A 22 0.38 -2.60 2.36
N LEU A 23 0.57 -3.20 3.53
CA LEU A 23 1.88 -3.66 3.99
C LEU A 23 2.01 -5.16 3.76
N VAL A 24 3.09 -5.56 3.09
CA VAL A 24 3.34 -6.95 2.68
C VAL A 24 4.71 -7.38 3.23
N PRO A 25 4.78 -8.45 4.04
CA PRO A 25 6.08 -8.96 4.47
C PRO A 25 6.93 -9.37 3.28
N GLN A 26 8.22 -9.07 3.33
CA GLN A 26 9.18 -9.57 2.35
C GLN A 26 9.08 -11.10 2.24
N THR A 27 9.24 -11.63 1.05
CA THR A 27 9.16 -13.06 0.71
C THR A 27 7.77 -13.70 0.83
N SER A 28 6.74 -12.94 1.19
CA SER A 28 5.37 -13.45 1.24
C SER A 28 4.68 -13.40 -0.14
N GLU A 29 3.58 -14.12 -0.25
CA GLU A 29 2.73 -14.12 -1.43
C GLU A 29 1.64 -13.05 -1.33
N LEU A 30 1.48 -12.28 -2.39
CA LEU A 30 0.38 -11.35 -2.61
C LEU A 30 -0.61 -11.96 -3.59
N ALA A 31 -1.85 -12.19 -3.15
CA ALA A 31 -2.95 -12.59 -4.01
C ALA A 31 -3.70 -11.35 -4.52
N MET A 32 -3.83 -11.22 -5.81
CA MET A 32 -4.47 -10.08 -6.48
C MET A 32 -5.66 -10.53 -7.28
N LYS A 33 -6.77 -9.82 -7.19
CA LYS A 33 -8.01 -10.12 -7.92
C LYS A 33 -8.76 -8.85 -8.32
N SER A 34 -9.80 -9.04 -9.13
CA SER A 34 -10.83 -8.02 -9.38
C SER A 34 -12.20 -8.59 -9.02
N SER A 35 -12.96 -7.85 -8.22
CA SER A 35 -14.38 -8.13 -7.93
C SER A 35 -15.33 -7.35 -8.84
N ASP A 36 -14.81 -6.52 -9.74
CA ASP A 36 -15.60 -5.74 -10.70
C ASP A 36 -15.71 -6.48 -12.04
N ALA A 37 -16.86 -6.35 -12.69
CA ALA A 37 -17.12 -6.94 -14.01
C ALA A 37 -16.59 -6.07 -15.18
N THR A 38 -15.60 -5.22 -14.90
CA THR A 38 -14.95 -4.38 -15.89
C THR A 38 -13.45 -4.66 -15.92
N LEU A 39 -12.80 -4.35 -17.05
CA LEU A 39 -11.34 -4.51 -17.12
C LEU A 39 -10.67 -3.51 -16.21
N HIS A 40 -9.86 -4.04 -15.31
CA HIS A 40 -8.88 -3.29 -14.54
C HIS A 40 -7.46 -3.80 -14.82
N THR A 41 -6.47 -3.02 -14.44
CA THR A 41 -5.08 -3.46 -14.39
C THR A 41 -4.49 -3.16 -13.02
N ILE A 42 -3.55 -3.98 -12.58
CA ILE A 42 -2.65 -3.63 -11.48
C ILE A 42 -1.30 -3.33 -12.11
N HIS A 43 -1.02 -2.06 -12.30
CA HIS A 43 0.31 -1.59 -12.67
C HIS A 43 1.07 -1.22 -11.40
N MET A 44 2.19 -1.89 -11.19
CA MET A 44 3.11 -1.67 -10.07
C MET A 44 4.34 -0.94 -10.57
N ASP A 45 4.77 0.06 -9.81
CA ASP A 45 6.00 0.82 -10.07
C ASP A 45 6.73 1.09 -8.75
N GLY A 46 8.03 0.77 -8.72
CA GLY A 46 8.87 0.88 -7.53
C GLY A 46 9.65 -0.39 -7.22
N ALA A 47 9.59 -0.90 -5.99
CA ALA A 47 10.31 -2.11 -5.56
C ALA A 47 9.90 -3.38 -6.34
N ALA A 48 8.74 -3.37 -6.98
CA ALA A 48 8.33 -4.37 -7.97
C ALA A 48 7.71 -3.67 -9.17
N SER A 49 7.90 -4.23 -10.38
CA SER A 49 7.35 -3.68 -11.61
C SER A 49 6.59 -4.76 -12.36
N PHE A 50 5.27 -4.64 -12.40
CA PHE A 50 4.37 -5.53 -13.13
C PHE A 50 3.23 -4.71 -13.75
N ASN A 51 2.66 -5.24 -14.82
CA ASN A 51 1.40 -4.73 -15.37
C ASN A 51 0.48 -5.92 -15.63
N LEU A 52 -0.47 -6.16 -14.75
CA LEU A 52 -1.33 -7.34 -14.72
C LEU A 52 -2.76 -6.96 -15.07
N PRO A 53 -3.29 -7.43 -16.22
CA PRO A 53 -4.68 -7.21 -16.60
C PRO A 53 -5.63 -8.17 -15.88
N PHE A 54 -6.77 -7.65 -15.46
CA PHE A 54 -7.90 -8.38 -14.86
C PHE A 54 -9.16 -8.14 -15.70
N PRO A 55 -9.31 -8.85 -16.84
CA PRO A 55 -10.45 -8.66 -17.74
C PRO A 55 -11.74 -9.33 -17.23
N PHE A 56 -11.62 -10.21 -16.22
CA PHE A 56 -12.73 -10.98 -15.67
C PHE A 56 -12.69 -10.96 -14.15
N THR A 57 -13.88 -11.08 -13.54
CA THR A 57 -14.04 -11.33 -12.11
C THR A 57 -13.44 -12.70 -11.71
N ASP A 58 -13.15 -12.85 -10.42
CA ASP A 58 -12.73 -14.11 -9.77
C ASP A 58 -11.37 -14.69 -10.22
N ARG A 59 -10.70 -14.06 -11.18
CA ARG A 59 -9.33 -14.43 -11.51
C ARG A 59 -8.40 -13.96 -10.40
N VAL A 60 -7.67 -14.90 -9.78
CA VAL A 60 -6.62 -14.61 -8.79
C VAL A 60 -5.25 -14.79 -9.43
N ILE A 61 -4.41 -13.77 -9.33
CA ILE A 61 -3.00 -13.84 -9.70
C ILE A 61 -2.18 -13.69 -8.43
N THR A 62 -1.29 -14.63 -8.16
CA THR A 62 -0.39 -14.58 -7.01
C THR A 62 1.01 -14.23 -7.45
N ARG A 63 1.68 -13.34 -6.70
CA ARG A 63 3.09 -12.98 -6.89
C ARG A 63 3.80 -12.96 -5.55
N ARG A 64 5.02 -13.44 -5.55
CA ARG A 64 5.92 -13.31 -4.41
C ARG A 64 6.56 -11.92 -4.42
N MET A 65 6.63 -11.30 -3.24
CA MET A 65 7.15 -9.96 -3.04
C MET A 65 8.51 -10.05 -2.35
N ASP A 66 9.60 -10.01 -3.13
CA ASP A 66 10.94 -10.32 -2.63
C ASP A 66 11.78 -9.07 -2.32
N THR A 67 11.51 -7.94 -2.96
CA THR A 67 12.31 -6.71 -2.81
C THR A 67 11.60 -5.75 -1.86
N PRO A 68 12.23 -5.37 -0.72
CA PRO A 68 11.68 -4.36 0.17
C PRO A 68 11.58 -2.99 -0.50
N GLY A 69 10.58 -2.21 -0.12
CA GLY A 69 10.40 -0.83 -0.58
C GLY A 69 8.98 -0.50 -0.97
N LEU A 70 8.79 0.75 -1.35
CA LEU A 70 7.51 1.31 -1.78
C LEU A 70 7.17 0.88 -3.20
N ILE A 71 5.91 0.62 -3.44
CA ILE A 71 5.33 0.29 -4.75
C ILE A 71 4.06 1.10 -4.93
N ASN A 72 4.05 1.93 -5.96
CA ASN A 72 2.86 2.68 -6.37
C ASN A 72 1.98 1.77 -7.25
N LEU A 73 0.69 1.80 -6.99
CA LEU A 73 -0.31 1.03 -7.73
C LEU A 73 -1.19 1.96 -8.53
N ARG A 74 -1.37 1.66 -9.82
CA ARG A 74 -2.24 2.43 -10.72
C ARG A 74 -3.02 1.50 -11.65
N CYS A 75 -4.18 1.96 -12.11
CA CYS A 75 -4.92 1.28 -13.15
C CYS A 75 -4.64 1.93 -14.52
N ASN A 76 -3.94 1.21 -15.39
CA ASN A 76 -3.71 1.63 -16.78
C ASN A 76 -4.90 1.27 -17.70
N GLY A 77 -6.00 0.75 -17.12
CA GLY A 77 -7.25 0.47 -17.82
C GLY A 77 -8.18 1.67 -18.00
N GLY A 78 -7.68 2.91 -17.80
CA GLY A 78 -8.45 4.14 -17.99
C GLY A 78 -9.08 4.71 -16.71
N HIS A 79 -9.07 3.97 -15.61
CA HIS A 79 -9.56 4.45 -14.32
C HIS A 79 -8.47 5.24 -13.60
N VAL A 80 -8.15 6.43 -14.09
CA VAL A 80 -7.00 7.27 -13.65
C VAL A 80 -7.04 7.70 -12.19
N TRP A 81 -8.20 7.56 -11.54
CA TRP A 81 -8.36 7.82 -10.10
C TRP A 81 -8.02 6.62 -9.22
N MET A 82 -7.84 5.41 -9.83
CA MET A 82 -7.47 4.21 -9.09
C MET A 82 -5.97 4.23 -8.81
N ASN A 83 -5.64 4.57 -7.59
CA ASN A 83 -4.30 4.49 -7.04
C ASN A 83 -4.33 3.81 -5.66
N ALA A 84 -3.21 3.28 -5.26
CA ALA A 84 -2.94 2.75 -3.92
C ALA A 84 -1.44 2.66 -3.70
N GLU A 85 -1.05 2.53 -2.45
CA GLU A 85 0.35 2.37 -2.06
C GLU A 85 0.56 1.03 -1.37
N MET A 86 1.61 0.36 -1.75
CA MET A 86 2.02 -0.89 -1.12
C MET A 86 3.49 -0.78 -0.69
N MET A 87 3.78 -1.25 0.51
CA MET A 87 5.15 -1.34 0.99
C MET A 87 5.52 -2.78 1.31
N VAL A 88 6.60 -3.26 0.72
CA VAL A 88 7.20 -4.54 1.09
C VAL A 88 8.16 -4.29 2.25
N VAL A 89 7.88 -4.90 3.40
CA VAL A 89 8.60 -4.66 4.65
C VAL A 89 9.50 -5.85 5.01
N PRO A 90 10.78 -5.61 5.38
CA PRO A 90 11.75 -6.68 5.65
C PRO A 90 11.66 -7.26 7.07
N HIS A 91 10.79 -6.73 7.93
CA HIS A 91 10.64 -7.11 9.33
C HIS A 91 9.15 -7.20 9.71
N PRO A 92 8.79 -7.89 10.82
CA PRO A 92 7.39 -8.08 11.21
C PRO A 92 6.75 -6.89 11.95
N TYR A 93 7.54 -5.88 12.34
CA TYR A 93 7.08 -4.76 13.18
C TYR A 93 6.52 -3.64 12.32
N TYR A 94 5.28 -3.76 11.90
CA TYR A 94 4.55 -2.77 11.12
C TYR A 94 3.05 -2.87 11.38
N ALA A 95 2.34 -1.76 11.23
CA ALA A 95 0.90 -1.69 11.29
C ALA A 95 0.37 -0.61 10.35
N VAL A 96 -0.88 -0.75 9.92
CA VAL A 96 -1.65 0.33 9.34
C VAL A 96 -2.56 0.85 10.44
N THR A 97 -2.62 2.17 10.62
CA THR A 97 -3.48 2.78 11.63
C THR A 97 -4.96 2.48 11.34
N ASP A 98 -5.73 2.34 12.40
CA ASP A 98 -7.19 2.26 12.30
C ASP A 98 -7.81 3.63 11.95
N GLN A 99 -9.15 3.68 11.84
CA GLN A 99 -9.88 4.90 11.52
C GLN A 99 -9.76 6.02 12.58
N ASN A 100 -9.25 5.71 13.78
CA ASN A 100 -9.03 6.65 14.87
C ASN A 100 -7.54 7.05 14.98
N GLY A 101 -6.69 6.52 14.08
CA GLY A 101 -5.24 6.73 14.09
C GLY A 101 -4.50 5.82 15.07
N GLY A 102 -5.17 4.85 15.69
CA GLY A 102 -4.57 3.89 16.61
C GLY A 102 -3.76 2.82 15.86
N PHE A 103 -2.64 2.40 16.45
CA PHE A 103 -1.85 1.27 15.98
C PHE A 103 -1.20 0.53 17.14
N GLU A 104 -0.83 -0.72 16.90
CA GLU A 104 -0.10 -1.56 17.85
C GLU A 104 0.95 -2.39 17.10
N LEU A 105 2.14 -2.48 17.66
CA LEU A 105 3.21 -3.36 17.24
C LEU A 105 3.48 -4.34 18.38
N SER A 106 3.09 -5.60 18.21
CA SER A 106 3.21 -6.65 19.23
C SER A 106 4.56 -7.34 19.15
N ASP A 107 4.98 -7.92 20.27
CA ASP A 107 6.15 -8.79 20.40
C ASP A 107 7.48 -8.13 19.96
N VAL A 108 7.57 -6.80 20.12
CA VAL A 108 8.82 -6.06 19.87
C VAL A 108 9.81 -6.39 21.01
N PRO A 109 11.00 -6.94 20.71
CA PRO A 109 11.99 -7.21 21.74
C PRO A 109 12.40 -5.95 22.51
N PRO A 110 12.92 -6.07 23.75
CA PRO A 110 13.48 -4.93 24.46
C PRO A 110 14.64 -4.29 23.69
N GLY A 111 14.68 -2.95 23.65
CA GLY A 111 15.72 -2.20 22.94
C GLY A 111 15.30 -0.79 22.59
N ASP A 112 16.22 -0.09 21.92
CA ASP A 112 15.98 1.25 21.38
C ASP A 112 15.61 1.12 19.90
N TYR A 113 14.51 1.76 19.52
CA TYR A 113 13.97 1.71 18.18
C TYR A 113 13.65 3.10 17.64
N GLU A 114 13.78 3.25 16.34
CA GLU A 114 13.19 4.35 15.61
C GLU A 114 11.84 3.91 15.03
N VAL A 115 10.77 4.56 15.43
CA VAL A 115 9.42 4.32 14.90
C VAL A 115 9.15 5.37 13.84
N VAL A 116 8.85 4.90 12.63
CA VAL A 116 8.58 5.74 11.47
C VAL A 116 7.08 5.70 11.17
N ALA A 117 6.41 6.84 11.22
CA ALA A 117 5.08 7.00 10.65
C ALA A 117 5.23 7.50 9.21
N TRP A 118 4.56 6.82 8.29
CA TRP A 118 4.55 7.17 6.87
C TRP A 118 3.12 7.47 6.41
N HIS A 119 2.97 8.45 5.53
CA HIS A 119 1.70 8.79 4.91
C HIS A 119 1.94 9.16 3.44
N GLU A 120 1.07 8.70 2.55
CA GLU A 120 1.09 9.11 1.14
C GLU A 120 0.90 10.62 0.98
N GLY A 121 1.28 11.15 -0.18
CA GLY A 121 1.04 12.54 -0.51
C GLY A 121 -0.47 12.83 -0.64
N TRP A 122 -0.95 13.89 0.00
CA TRP A 122 -2.38 14.27 -0.06
C TRP A 122 -2.65 15.62 -0.74
N HIS A 123 -1.62 16.39 -1.03
CA HIS A 123 -1.76 17.65 -1.76
C HIS A 123 -1.75 17.39 -3.27
N VAL A 124 -2.76 17.87 -3.97
CA VAL A 124 -2.76 17.86 -5.43
C VAL A 124 -1.87 19.00 -5.91
N LEU A 125 -0.72 18.66 -6.50
CA LEU A 125 0.24 19.61 -7.06
C LEU A 125 -0.13 20.06 -8.46
N GLY A 126 -0.86 19.23 -9.20
CA GLY A 126 -1.24 19.50 -10.56
C GLY A 126 -2.08 18.36 -11.15
N ARG A 127 -2.27 18.45 -12.45
CA ARG A 127 -2.94 17.41 -13.23
C ARG A 127 -2.19 17.16 -14.53
N GLU A 128 -2.16 15.93 -14.96
CA GLU A 128 -1.58 15.51 -16.23
C GLU A 128 -2.62 14.86 -17.13
N ASN A 129 -2.36 14.90 -18.43
CA ASN A 129 -3.21 14.21 -19.40
C ASN A 129 -2.90 12.71 -19.38
N ALA A 130 -3.92 11.91 -19.22
CA ALA A 130 -3.89 10.47 -19.40
C ALA A 130 -4.92 10.07 -20.46
N VAL A 131 -4.81 8.88 -21.01
CA VAL A 131 -5.76 8.35 -21.98
C VAL A 131 -6.56 7.23 -21.35
N ASP A 132 -7.87 7.38 -21.33
CA ASP A 132 -8.77 6.27 -21.05
C ASP A 132 -8.73 5.30 -22.23
N VAL A 133 -8.20 4.11 -22.00
CA VAL A 133 -7.99 3.11 -23.07
C VAL A 133 -9.28 2.58 -23.67
N PHE A 134 -10.43 2.70 -22.99
CA PHE A 134 -11.70 2.26 -23.50
C PHE A 134 -12.39 3.31 -24.37
N SER A 135 -12.50 4.52 -23.84
CA SER A 135 -13.16 5.61 -24.56
C SER A 135 -12.24 6.32 -25.53
N GLN A 136 -10.93 6.06 -25.47
CA GLN A 136 -9.88 6.78 -26.21
C GLN A 136 -9.89 8.30 -25.95
N LYS A 137 -10.52 8.74 -24.87
CA LYS A 137 -10.60 10.15 -24.50
C LYS A 137 -9.45 10.53 -23.59
N THR A 138 -9.01 11.77 -23.75
CA THR A 138 -8.10 12.39 -22.79
C THR A 138 -8.84 12.65 -21.47
N VAL A 139 -8.29 12.19 -20.38
CA VAL A 139 -8.77 12.40 -19.02
C VAL A 139 -7.67 13.05 -18.19
N GLN A 140 -8.02 13.61 -17.04
CA GLN A 140 -7.07 14.29 -16.15
C GLN A 140 -6.75 13.40 -14.95
N SER A 141 -5.47 13.03 -14.80
CA SER A 141 -4.95 12.37 -13.60
C SER A 141 -4.38 13.40 -12.63
N ALA A 142 -4.66 13.25 -11.35
CA ALA A 142 -4.07 14.11 -10.33
C ALA A 142 -2.62 13.71 -10.06
N ILE A 143 -1.75 14.72 -9.90
CA ILE A 143 -0.38 14.56 -9.43
C ILE A 143 -0.38 14.95 -7.96
N PHE A 144 -0.04 14.01 -7.08
CA PHE A 144 0.02 14.23 -5.65
C PHE A 144 1.42 14.63 -5.19
N SER A 145 1.50 15.25 -4.02
CA SER A 145 2.76 15.52 -3.36
C SER A 145 3.48 14.23 -3.00
N GLU A 146 4.80 14.33 -2.77
CA GLU A 146 5.57 13.20 -2.25
C GLU A 146 5.03 12.71 -0.89
N PRO A 147 5.17 11.43 -0.58
CA PRO A 147 4.90 10.90 0.74
C PRO A 147 5.70 11.61 1.81
N ARG A 148 5.20 11.58 3.04
CA ARG A 148 5.87 12.18 4.19
C ARG A 148 6.14 11.14 5.27
N THR A 149 7.23 11.34 5.99
CA THR A 149 7.62 10.52 7.14
C THR A 149 7.81 11.37 8.39
N TRP A 150 7.54 10.76 9.54
CA TRP A 150 7.83 11.30 10.87
C TRP A 150 8.49 10.22 11.69
N GLU A 151 9.55 10.56 12.39
CA GLU A 151 10.40 9.62 13.11
C GLU A 151 10.42 9.94 14.61
N LYS A 152 10.39 8.91 15.45
CA LYS A 152 10.54 9.04 16.89
C LYS A 152 11.33 7.87 17.45
N THR A 153 12.30 8.18 18.30
CA THR A 153 12.99 7.15 19.08
C THR A 153 12.14 6.69 20.25
N VAL A 154 12.07 5.39 20.46
CA VAL A 154 11.31 4.74 21.53
C VAL A 154 12.16 3.67 22.17
N ASN A 155 12.26 3.68 23.51
CA ASN A 155 12.85 2.59 24.27
C ASN A 155 11.76 1.61 24.71
N VAL A 156 11.94 0.34 24.41
CA VAL A 156 11.04 -0.75 24.82
C VAL A 156 11.73 -1.56 25.91
N ASN A 157 11.12 -1.60 27.10
CA ASN A 157 11.61 -2.43 28.22
C ASN A 157 10.92 -3.80 28.21
N ALA A 158 11.59 -4.78 28.84
CA ALA A 158 11.06 -6.14 28.93
C ALA A 158 9.73 -6.18 29.71
N GLY A 159 8.67 -6.70 29.07
CA GLY A 159 7.34 -6.85 29.68
C GLY A 159 6.55 -5.54 29.81
N GLU A 160 7.00 -4.45 29.21
CA GLU A 160 6.33 -3.15 29.23
C GLU A 160 5.78 -2.78 27.84
N THR A 161 4.81 -1.88 27.84
CA THR A 161 4.30 -1.24 26.63
C THR A 161 4.86 0.17 26.53
N ALA A 162 5.58 0.46 25.46
CA ALA A 162 6.03 1.80 25.15
C ALA A 162 4.96 2.54 24.35
N LEU A 163 4.67 3.80 24.71
CA LEU A 163 3.69 4.63 24.04
C LEU A 163 4.39 5.65 23.13
N VAL A 164 3.92 5.75 21.89
CA VAL A 164 4.40 6.74 20.93
C VAL A 164 3.20 7.37 20.20
N ASN A 165 3.24 8.70 20.07
CA ASN A 165 2.20 9.44 19.35
C ASN A 165 2.86 10.30 18.26
N PHE A 166 2.23 10.37 17.10
CA PHE A 166 2.58 11.27 16.02
C PHE A 166 1.48 12.30 15.83
N VAL A 167 1.89 13.54 15.55
CA VAL A 167 0.97 14.59 15.13
C VAL A 167 1.22 14.83 13.65
N ILE A 168 0.30 14.37 12.82
CA ILE A 168 0.37 14.52 11.37
C ILE A 168 -0.40 15.76 10.98
N SER A 169 0.32 16.79 10.55
CA SER A 169 -0.25 18.08 10.15
C SER A 169 -0.30 18.18 8.63
N GLN A 170 -1.42 18.67 8.11
CA GLN A 170 -1.59 18.95 6.67
C GLN A 170 -0.94 20.28 6.23
N LYS A 171 -0.20 20.96 7.11
CA LYS A 171 0.51 22.21 6.80
C LYS A 171 1.86 21.94 6.20
#